data_263667e2ba3c26bd3dd8e889da36c749
#
_entry.id   263667e2ba3c26bd3dd8e889da36c749
#
_cell.length_a   1.000
_cell.length_b   1.000
_cell.length_c   1.000
_cell.angle_alpha   90.00
_cell.angle_beta   90.00
_cell.angle_gamma   90.00
#
_symmetry.space_group_name_H-M   'P 1'
#
loop_
_entity.id
_entity.type
_entity.pdbx_description
1 polymer ?
#
loop_
_entity_poly.entity_id
_entity_poly.type
_entity_poly.pdbx_seq_one_letter_code
_entity_poly.pdbx_strand_id
1 'polypeptide(L)'
;DWIEWALDHDIAPEVLLTVKQFPQMLASFEDYTDPKDNEYIYDPRSPRPAFCTPRSLNKASDIVKKSKHLGMDIMAHALKGTIGERATLDMLTIVQLNDELPTWEDIINAPDKTKVPKSPSAVCMLVYSAIQRVEADNINAWIKYMNRLSKESQGLFATSVMRTNKKATVGTSAQFIEWAKQNNYLFAQQ
;
A
#
# COMPACT_ATOMS: atom_id res chain seq x y z
N ASP A 1 -6.54 -12.03 5.10
CA ASP A 1 -5.37 -11.16 5.26
C ASP A 1 -5.83 -9.70 5.37
N TRP A 2 -5.25 -8.94 6.32
CA TRP A 2 -5.63 -7.52 6.51
C TRP A 2 -5.31 -6.65 5.28
N ILE A 3 -4.20 -6.91 4.59
CA ILE A 3 -3.82 -6.15 3.38
C ILE A 3 -4.84 -6.35 2.26
N GLU A 4 -5.33 -7.55 2.06
CA GLU A 4 -6.39 -7.83 1.07
C GLU A 4 -7.67 -7.08 1.40
N TRP A 5 -8.11 -7.15 2.66
CA TRP A 5 -9.24 -6.36 3.13
C TRP A 5 -9.01 -4.86 2.92
N ALA A 6 -7.84 -4.37 3.25
CA ALA A 6 -7.49 -2.96 3.19
C ALA A 6 -7.46 -2.40 1.75
N LEU A 7 -7.06 -3.21 0.76
CA LEU A 7 -7.12 -2.86 -0.66
C LEU A 7 -8.57 -2.60 -1.14
N ASP A 8 -9.53 -3.39 -0.64
CA ASP A 8 -10.96 -3.23 -0.97
C ASP A 8 -11.66 -2.10 -0.18
N HIS A 9 -11.04 -1.62 0.89
CA HIS A 9 -11.60 -0.61 1.79
C HIS A 9 -10.91 0.75 1.68
N ASP A 10 -10.28 1.01 0.53
CA ASP A 10 -9.67 2.31 0.22
C ASP A 10 -8.68 2.79 1.30
N ILE A 11 -7.93 1.87 1.92
CA ILE A 11 -6.85 2.23 2.85
C ILE A 11 -5.70 2.86 2.06
N ALA A 12 -5.18 3.99 2.56
CA ALA A 12 -4.11 4.72 1.89
C ALA A 12 -2.91 3.82 1.55
N PRO A 13 -2.35 3.90 0.32
CA PRO A 13 -1.20 3.09 -0.11
C PRO A 13 0.01 3.19 0.82
N GLU A 14 0.21 4.33 1.47
CA GLU A 14 1.25 4.56 2.46
C GLU A 14 1.07 3.64 3.68
N VAL A 15 -0.16 3.49 4.16
CA VAL A 15 -0.48 2.60 5.28
C VAL A 15 -0.31 1.14 4.88
N LEU A 16 -0.75 0.76 3.67
CA LEU A 16 -0.54 -0.58 3.13
C LEU A 16 0.94 -0.93 3.05
N LEU A 17 1.76 -0.02 2.52
CA LEU A 17 3.21 -0.21 2.43
C LEU A 17 3.85 -0.29 3.82
N THR A 18 3.42 0.57 4.76
CA THR A 18 3.93 0.55 6.14
C THR A 18 3.68 -0.80 6.79
N VAL A 19 2.46 -1.32 6.73
CA VAL A 19 2.12 -2.64 7.29
C VAL A 19 2.88 -3.77 6.58
N LYS A 20 3.07 -3.68 5.27
CA LYS A 20 3.87 -4.67 4.52
C LYS A 20 5.33 -4.71 4.98
N GLN A 21 5.93 -3.55 5.25
CA GLN A 21 7.31 -3.45 5.73
C GLN A 21 7.46 -3.81 7.21
N PHE A 22 6.42 -3.54 7.99
CA PHE A 22 6.40 -3.75 9.45
C PHE A 22 5.17 -4.60 9.84
N PRO A 23 5.11 -5.89 9.42
CA PRO A 23 3.95 -6.76 9.67
C PRO A 23 3.68 -6.99 11.16
N GLN A 24 4.67 -6.80 12.03
CA GLN A 24 4.52 -6.84 13.47
C GLN A 24 3.57 -5.77 14.04
N MET A 25 3.15 -4.78 13.26
CA MET A 25 2.08 -3.83 13.64
C MET A 25 0.72 -4.51 13.85
N LEU A 26 0.53 -5.70 13.30
CA LEU A 26 -0.70 -6.51 13.42
C LEU A 26 -0.50 -7.77 14.26
N ALA A 27 0.64 -7.91 14.94
CA ALA A 27 0.91 -9.06 15.79
C ALA A 27 0.14 -9.01 17.13
N SER A 28 0.10 -10.14 17.83
CA SER A 28 -0.42 -10.21 19.21
C SER A 28 0.70 -9.94 20.21
N PHE A 29 0.37 -9.35 21.36
CA PHE A 29 1.33 -9.22 22.45
C PHE A 29 1.75 -10.58 23.03
N GLU A 30 0.93 -11.61 22.85
CA GLU A 30 1.22 -12.99 23.28
C GLU A 30 2.39 -13.61 22.51
N ASP A 31 2.70 -13.09 21.33
CA ASP A 31 3.83 -13.54 20.49
C ASP A 31 5.20 -13.05 21.02
N TYR A 32 5.20 -12.20 22.05
CA TYR A 32 6.42 -11.53 22.54
C TYR A 32 6.66 -11.76 24.04
N THR A 33 7.91 -12.04 24.39
CA THR A 33 8.33 -12.23 25.80
C THR A 33 8.53 -10.91 26.50
N ASP A 34 9.24 -9.95 25.87
CA ASP A 34 9.45 -8.59 26.39
C ASP A 34 8.54 -7.60 25.63
N PRO A 35 7.77 -6.74 26.33
CA PRO A 35 6.98 -5.66 25.70
C PRO A 35 7.79 -4.71 24.82
N LYS A 36 9.11 -4.63 25.02
CA LYS A 36 10.00 -3.79 24.21
C LYS A 36 10.31 -4.36 22.84
N ASP A 37 10.12 -5.67 22.65
CA ASP A 37 10.39 -6.34 21.37
C ASP A 37 9.40 -5.92 20.27
N ASN A 38 8.20 -5.47 20.66
CA ASN A 38 7.25 -4.90 19.73
C ASN A 38 6.57 -3.64 20.29
N GLU A 39 7.10 -2.49 19.89
CA GLU A 39 6.60 -1.18 20.32
C GLU A 39 5.37 -0.70 19.54
N TYR A 40 4.91 -1.41 18.53
CA TYR A 40 3.77 -0.99 17.70
C TYR A 40 2.42 -1.32 18.34
N ILE A 41 2.33 -2.42 19.10
CA ILE A 41 1.07 -2.98 19.59
C ILE A 41 0.82 -2.66 21.06
N TYR A 42 -0.41 -2.92 21.50
CA TYR A 42 -0.74 -2.88 22.92
C TYR A 42 -0.12 -4.08 23.64
N ASP A 43 0.51 -3.81 24.79
CA ASP A 43 0.95 -4.83 25.73
C ASP A 43 0.47 -4.44 27.12
N PRO A 44 -0.33 -5.30 27.81
CA PRO A 44 -0.84 -5.00 29.14
C PRO A 44 0.25 -4.86 30.21
N ARG A 45 1.44 -5.44 29.96
CA ARG A 45 2.61 -5.35 30.84
C ARG A 45 3.33 -4.00 30.74
N SER A 46 3.13 -3.29 29.60
CA SER A 46 3.68 -1.96 29.34
C SER A 46 2.68 -1.11 28.55
N PRO A 47 1.60 -0.63 29.20
CA PRO A 47 0.53 0.10 28.52
C PRO A 47 1.02 1.37 27.84
N ARG A 48 0.54 1.61 26.62
CA ARG A 48 0.82 2.80 25.81
C ARG A 48 -0.48 3.53 25.49
N PRO A 49 -0.45 4.88 25.41
CA PRO A 49 -1.67 5.67 25.15
C PRO A 49 -2.21 5.48 23.73
N ALA A 50 -1.35 5.12 22.76
CA ALA A 50 -1.72 4.84 21.39
C ALA A 50 -0.85 3.71 20.83
N PHE A 51 -1.44 2.86 19.99
CA PHE A 51 -0.81 1.66 19.45
C PHE A 51 -1.51 1.19 18.17
N CYS A 52 -0.85 0.32 17.40
CA CYS A 52 -1.38 -0.23 16.17
C CYS A 52 -2.44 -1.30 16.45
N THR A 53 -3.52 -1.20 15.72
CA THR A 53 -4.59 -2.19 15.56
C THR A 53 -5.14 -2.03 14.14
N PRO A 54 -5.87 -3.00 13.60
CA PRO A 54 -6.60 -2.82 12.33
C PRO A 54 -7.44 -1.55 12.30
N ARG A 55 -8.10 -1.21 13.42
CA ARG A 55 -8.94 -0.01 13.54
C ARG A 55 -8.12 1.29 13.57
N SER A 56 -7.02 1.34 14.33
CA SER A 56 -6.20 2.55 14.41
C SER A 56 -5.43 2.78 13.10
N LEU A 57 -5.03 1.74 12.37
CA LEU A 57 -4.44 1.84 11.04
C LEU A 57 -5.44 2.38 10.01
N ASN A 58 -6.72 1.99 10.09
CA ASN A 58 -7.77 2.60 9.26
C ASN A 58 -7.90 4.11 9.57
N LYS A 59 -7.89 4.52 10.84
CA LYS A 59 -7.90 5.94 11.21
C LYS A 59 -6.64 6.67 10.76
N ALA A 60 -5.49 6.04 10.81
CA ALA A 60 -4.25 6.60 10.25
C ALA A 60 -4.37 6.84 8.74
N SER A 61 -5.04 5.95 8.00
CA SER A 61 -5.35 6.14 6.58
C SER A 61 -6.15 7.43 6.33
N ASP A 62 -7.18 7.69 7.12
CA ASP A 62 -7.98 8.92 7.01
C ASP A 62 -7.12 10.19 7.23
N ILE A 63 -6.15 10.12 8.15
CA ILE A 63 -5.21 11.21 8.42
C ILE A 63 -4.26 11.42 7.24
N VAL A 64 -3.65 10.34 6.75
CA VAL A 64 -2.68 10.38 5.64
C VAL A 64 -3.32 10.90 4.36
N LYS A 65 -4.54 10.50 4.03
CA LYS A 65 -5.31 11.01 2.88
C LYS A 65 -5.53 12.54 2.93
N LYS A 66 -5.53 13.11 4.13
CA LYS A 66 -5.68 14.55 4.34
C LYS A 66 -4.34 15.30 4.46
N SER A 67 -3.21 14.63 4.28
CA SER A 67 -1.87 15.18 4.46
C SER A 67 -1.62 16.49 3.69
N LYS A 68 -2.14 16.60 2.46
CA LYS A 68 -2.03 17.81 1.64
C LYS A 68 -2.67 19.05 2.27
N HIS A 69 -3.64 18.86 3.17
CA HIS A 69 -4.37 19.93 3.85
C HIS A 69 -3.88 20.19 5.28
N LEU A 70 -3.32 19.17 5.94
CA LEU A 70 -2.95 19.25 7.35
C LEU A 70 -1.54 19.81 7.59
N GLY A 71 -0.65 19.68 6.64
CA GLY A 71 0.78 19.89 6.87
C GLY A 71 1.41 18.75 7.69
N MET A 72 2.74 18.63 7.57
CA MET A 72 3.48 17.48 8.13
C MET A 72 3.43 17.43 9.66
N ASP A 73 3.53 18.59 10.34
CA ASP A 73 3.56 18.64 11.80
C ASP A 73 2.22 18.21 12.42
N ILE A 74 1.10 18.70 11.86
CA ILE A 74 -0.24 18.35 12.35
C ILE A 74 -0.51 16.87 12.10
N MET A 75 -0.14 16.37 10.91
CA MET A 75 -0.26 14.97 10.56
C MET A 75 0.55 14.09 11.53
N ALA A 76 1.80 14.46 11.84
CA ALA A 76 2.65 13.71 12.76
C ALA A 76 2.02 13.62 14.17
N HIS A 77 1.49 14.71 14.70
CA HIS A 77 0.82 14.72 16.01
C HIS A 77 -0.47 13.87 16.00
N ALA A 78 -1.27 13.95 14.94
CA ALA A 78 -2.48 13.16 14.81
C ALA A 78 -2.18 11.66 14.71
N LEU A 79 -1.18 11.27 13.92
CA LEU A 79 -0.71 9.89 13.81
C LEU A 79 -0.17 9.37 15.15
N LYS A 80 0.66 10.18 15.86
CA LYS A 80 1.22 9.80 17.17
C LYS A 80 0.11 9.47 18.18
N GLY A 81 -0.97 10.27 18.19
CA GLY A 81 -2.13 10.02 19.03
C GLY A 81 -3.00 8.83 18.59
N THR A 82 -2.83 8.33 17.37
CA THR A 82 -3.66 7.27 16.77
C THR A 82 -2.97 5.91 16.79
N ILE A 83 -1.71 5.84 16.35
CA ILE A 83 -0.97 4.59 16.15
C ILE A 83 0.30 4.48 17.01
N GLY A 84 0.58 5.48 17.83
CA GLY A 84 1.75 5.54 18.69
C GLY A 84 2.98 6.14 17.99
N GLU A 85 3.99 6.48 18.79
CA GLU A 85 5.17 7.22 18.33
C GLU A 85 6.02 6.43 17.34
N ARG A 86 6.32 5.16 17.63
CA ARG A 86 7.16 4.33 16.78
C ARG A 86 6.54 4.15 15.40
N ALA A 87 5.26 3.77 15.33
CA ALA A 87 4.56 3.59 14.07
C ALA A 87 4.45 4.89 13.26
N THR A 88 4.32 6.03 13.95
CA THR A 88 4.29 7.34 13.29
C THR A 88 5.59 7.65 12.58
N LEU A 89 6.74 7.44 13.21
CA LEU A 89 8.05 7.70 12.59
C LEU A 89 8.24 6.86 11.31
N ASP A 90 7.91 5.58 11.38
CA ASP A 90 8.04 4.69 10.24
C ASP A 90 7.06 5.08 9.12
N MET A 91 5.81 5.42 9.45
CA MET A 91 4.80 5.86 8.48
C MET A 91 5.16 7.19 7.81
N LEU A 92 5.69 8.16 8.55
CA LEU A 92 6.12 9.43 7.97
C LEU A 92 7.25 9.25 6.94
N THR A 93 8.16 8.31 7.17
CA THR A 93 9.20 7.96 6.20
C THR A 93 8.59 7.43 4.89
N ILE A 94 7.53 6.63 4.99
CA ILE A 94 6.79 6.11 3.83
C ILE A 94 6.02 7.23 3.12
N VAL A 95 5.37 8.14 3.87
CA VAL A 95 4.62 9.27 3.27
C VAL A 95 5.52 10.15 2.40
N GLN A 96 6.79 10.32 2.75
CA GLN A 96 7.75 11.10 1.95
C GLN A 96 8.00 10.50 0.55
N LEU A 97 7.74 9.20 0.36
CA LEU A 97 7.85 8.56 -0.96
C LEU A 97 6.84 9.09 -1.98
N ASN A 98 5.78 9.77 -1.54
CA ASN A 98 4.81 10.40 -2.46
C ASN A 98 5.48 11.39 -3.43
N ASP A 99 6.57 12.04 -3.01
CA ASP A 99 7.31 12.98 -3.85
C ASP A 99 7.99 12.30 -5.06
N GLU A 100 8.20 11.00 -4.99
CA GLU A 100 8.75 10.21 -6.10
C GLU A 100 7.70 9.73 -7.10
N LEU A 101 6.41 9.72 -6.70
CA LEU A 101 5.34 9.12 -7.49
C LEU A 101 4.88 10.05 -8.62
N PRO A 102 4.67 9.51 -9.83
CA PRO A 102 3.92 10.21 -10.86
C PRO A 102 2.45 10.32 -10.47
N THR A 103 1.74 11.29 -11.02
CA THR A 103 0.28 11.36 -10.85
C THR A 103 -0.40 10.23 -11.63
N TRP A 104 -1.58 9.81 -11.17
CA TRP A 104 -2.36 8.79 -11.88
C TRP A 104 -2.73 9.28 -13.30
N GLU A 105 -3.06 10.55 -13.43
CA GLU A 105 -3.39 11.18 -14.71
C GLU A 105 -2.23 11.13 -15.69
N ASP A 106 -1.00 11.40 -15.26
CA ASP A 106 0.18 11.28 -16.11
C ASP A 106 0.38 9.86 -16.61
N ILE A 107 0.18 8.86 -15.73
CA ILE A 107 0.30 7.45 -16.10
C ILE A 107 -0.74 7.07 -17.16
N ILE A 108 -1.99 7.49 -16.99
CA ILE A 108 -3.07 7.13 -17.92
C ILE A 108 -2.93 7.85 -19.25
N ASN A 109 -2.55 9.13 -19.23
CA ASN A 109 -2.44 9.94 -20.45
C ASN A 109 -1.15 9.68 -21.24
N ALA A 110 -0.05 9.31 -20.57
CA ALA A 110 1.25 9.11 -21.20
C ALA A 110 2.03 7.92 -20.61
N PRO A 111 1.48 6.69 -20.65
CA PRO A 111 2.06 5.52 -19.95
C PRO A 111 3.50 5.20 -20.38
N ASP A 112 3.83 5.44 -21.65
CA ASP A 112 5.16 5.15 -22.20
C ASP A 112 6.22 6.20 -21.82
N LYS A 113 5.79 7.43 -21.49
CA LYS A 113 6.67 8.57 -21.22
C LYS A 113 6.77 8.93 -19.74
N THR A 114 5.74 8.63 -18.96
CA THR A 114 5.66 8.96 -17.53
C THR A 114 6.81 8.30 -16.78
N LYS A 115 7.44 9.06 -15.89
CA LYS A 115 8.59 8.61 -15.08
C LYS A 115 8.22 7.40 -14.22
N VAL A 116 9.13 6.43 -14.19
CA VAL A 116 9.07 5.31 -13.24
C VAL A 116 9.83 5.69 -11.96
N PRO A 117 9.24 5.51 -10.76
CA PRO A 117 9.95 5.74 -9.51
C PRO A 117 11.22 4.87 -9.41
N LYS A 118 12.25 5.39 -8.74
CA LYS A 118 13.54 4.69 -8.62
C LYS A 118 13.57 3.74 -7.42
N SER A 119 12.92 4.11 -6.32
CA SER A 119 12.94 3.28 -5.11
C SER A 119 11.94 2.12 -5.21
N PRO A 120 12.33 0.90 -4.82
CA PRO A 120 11.41 -0.26 -4.79
C PRO A 120 10.17 -0.01 -3.91
N SER A 121 10.33 0.72 -2.82
CA SER A 121 9.23 1.09 -1.91
C SER A 121 8.23 2.02 -2.60
N ALA A 122 8.70 3.05 -3.33
CA ALA A 122 7.83 3.94 -4.10
C ALA A 122 7.09 3.17 -5.21
N VAL A 123 7.75 2.23 -5.90
CA VAL A 123 7.10 1.37 -6.90
C VAL A 123 6.04 0.49 -6.24
N CYS A 124 6.31 -0.10 -5.09
CA CYS A 124 5.33 -0.92 -4.36
C CYS A 124 4.10 -0.09 -3.95
N MET A 125 4.30 1.13 -3.45
CA MET A 125 3.22 2.05 -3.09
C MET A 125 2.40 2.45 -4.33
N LEU A 126 3.06 2.71 -5.46
CA LEU A 126 2.40 2.98 -6.73
C LEU A 126 1.53 1.81 -7.19
N VAL A 127 2.02 0.57 -7.05
CA VAL A 127 1.25 -0.65 -7.38
C VAL A 127 0.00 -0.76 -6.51
N TYR A 128 0.08 -0.51 -5.21
CA TYR A 128 -1.09 -0.51 -4.33
C TYR A 128 -2.10 0.58 -4.73
N SER A 129 -1.61 1.78 -5.03
CA SER A 129 -2.45 2.86 -5.55
C SER A 129 -3.15 2.46 -6.86
N ALA A 130 -2.44 1.80 -7.76
CA ALA A 130 -3.01 1.34 -9.03
C ALA A 130 -4.09 0.28 -8.85
N ILE A 131 -3.90 -0.70 -7.93
CA ILE A 131 -4.92 -1.72 -7.63
C ILE A 131 -6.25 -1.08 -7.25
N GLN A 132 -6.20 -0.01 -6.46
CA GLN A 132 -7.42 0.71 -6.03
C GLN A 132 -8.05 1.55 -7.14
N ARG A 133 -7.25 2.07 -8.09
CA ARG A 133 -7.67 3.04 -9.11
C ARG A 133 -7.99 2.45 -10.48
N VAL A 134 -7.57 1.22 -10.77
CA VAL A 134 -7.84 0.60 -12.08
C VAL A 134 -9.33 0.38 -12.28
N GLU A 135 -9.79 0.76 -13.49
CA GLU A 135 -11.14 0.59 -13.99
C GLU A 135 -11.08 0.13 -15.46
N ALA A 136 -12.23 -0.24 -16.03
CA ALA A 136 -12.31 -0.77 -17.39
C ALA A 136 -11.75 0.20 -18.46
N ASP A 137 -11.87 1.49 -18.25
CA ASP A 137 -11.44 2.53 -19.18
C ASP A 137 -9.94 2.83 -19.12
N ASN A 138 -9.27 2.55 -18.00
CA ASN A 138 -7.88 2.94 -17.78
C ASN A 138 -6.91 1.74 -17.63
N ILE A 139 -7.40 0.52 -17.46
CA ILE A 139 -6.57 -0.68 -17.25
C ILE A 139 -5.54 -0.88 -18.36
N ASN A 140 -5.86 -0.55 -19.60
CA ASN A 140 -4.96 -0.72 -20.73
C ASN A 140 -3.75 0.22 -20.66
N ALA A 141 -3.96 1.46 -20.24
CA ALA A 141 -2.89 2.43 -20.02
C ALA A 141 -2.02 1.99 -18.84
N TRP A 142 -2.64 1.52 -17.74
CA TRP A 142 -1.90 0.97 -16.61
C TRP A 142 -1.02 -0.23 -17.01
N ILE A 143 -1.52 -1.18 -17.80
CA ILE A 143 -0.73 -2.35 -18.25
C ILE A 143 0.49 -1.90 -19.06
N LYS A 144 0.33 -0.93 -19.96
CA LYS A 144 1.47 -0.37 -20.69
C LYS A 144 2.53 0.20 -19.75
N TYR A 145 2.11 0.99 -18.77
CA TYR A 145 3.02 1.54 -17.78
C TYR A 145 3.66 0.44 -16.91
N MET A 146 2.84 -0.50 -16.41
CA MET A 146 3.27 -1.61 -15.57
C MET A 146 4.34 -2.49 -16.24
N ASN A 147 4.28 -2.67 -17.56
CA ASN A 147 5.29 -3.44 -18.32
C ASN A 147 6.70 -2.84 -18.22
N ARG A 148 6.84 -1.59 -17.80
CA ARG A 148 8.12 -0.92 -17.57
C ARG A 148 8.65 -1.12 -16.15
N LEU A 149 7.86 -1.70 -15.26
CA LEU A 149 8.25 -2.04 -13.89
C LEU A 149 8.97 -3.39 -13.84
N SER A 150 9.59 -3.69 -12.70
CA SER A 150 10.19 -5.01 -12.46
C SER A 150 9.16 -6.13 -12.50
N LYS A 151 9.58 -7.36 -12.79
CA LYS A 151 8.67 -8.52 -12.82
C LYS A 151 8.04 -8.81 -11.48
N GLU A 152 8.73 -8.55 -10.37
CA GLU A 152 8.20 -8.66 -9.02
C GLU A 152 7.04 -7.68 -8.79
N SER A 153 7.19 -6.43 -9.27
CA SER A 153 6.13 -5.41 -9.17
C SER A 153 4.93 -5.74 -10.05
N GLN A 154 5.17 -6.28 -11.25
CA GLN A 154 4.11 -6.78 -12.14
C GLN A 154 3.35 -7.95 -11.49
N GLY A 155 4.08 -8.89 -10.88
CA GLY A 155 3.51 -10.02 -10.14
C GLY A 155 2.71 -9.55 -8.92
N LEU A 156 3.23 -8.59 -8.15
CA LEU A 156 2.51 -8.00 -7.02
C LEU A 156 1.17 -7.42 -7.45
N PHE A 157 1.12 -6.64 -8.55
CA PHE A 157 -0.14 -6.12 -9.08
C PHE A 157 -1.09 -7.25 -9.44
N ALA A 158 -0.65 -8.17 -10.28
CA ALA A 158 -1.51 -9.22 -10.82
C ALA A 158 -2.08 -10.15 -9.74
N THR A 159 -1.26 -10.58 -8.79
CA THR A 159 -1.70 -11.47 -7.71
C THR A 159 -2.62 -10.75 -6.72
N SER A 160 -2.30 -9.49 -6.38
CA SER A 160 -3.11 -8.73 -5.42
C SER A 160 -4.45 -8.29 -6.01
N VAL A 161 -4.49 -7.78 -7.24
CA VAL A 161 -5.74 -7.31 -7.88
C VAL A 161 -6.75 -8.45 -8.05
N MET A 162 -6.27 -9.67 -8.30
CA MET A 162 -7.14 -10.85 -8.44
C MET A 162 -7.78 -11.31 -7.12
N ARG A 163 -7.34 -10.78 -5.98
CA ARG A 163 -7.89 -11.02 -4.65
C ARG A 163 -8.81 -9.89 -4.17
N THR A 164 -9.01 -8.86 -4.99
CA THR A 164 -9.85 -7.69 -4.68
C THR A 164 -11.17 -7.72 -5.46
N ASN A 165 -12.07 -6.79 -5.14
CA ASN A 165 -13.30 -6.56 -5.87
C ASN A 165 -13.06 -6.12 -7.33
N LYS A 166 -11.85 -5.65 -7.67
CA LYS A 166 -11.42 -5.29 -9.03
C LYS A 166 -11.19 -6.49 -9.95
N LYS A 167 -11.16 -7.70 -9.40
CA LYS A 167 -10.96 -8.95 -10.17
C LYS A 167 -11.85 -9.05 -11.41
N ALA A 168 -13.13 -8.74 -11.27
CA ALA A 168 -14.07 -8.82 -12.40
C ALA A 168 -13.68 -7.82 -13.52
N THR A 169 -13.41 -6.58 -13.16
CA THR A 169 -13.01 -5.51 -14.10
C THR A 169 -11.70 -5.84 -14.82
N VAL A 170 -10.67 -6.21 -14.07
CA VAL A 170 -9.34 -6.49 -14.63
C VAL A 170 -9.32 -7.82 -15.38
N GLY A 171 -9.99 -8.85 -14.86
CA GLY A 171 -10.06 -10.18 -15.47
C GLY A 171 -10.79 -10.24 -16.81
N THR A 172 -11.61 -9.24 -17.16
CA THR A 172 -12.26 -9.14 -18.47
C THR A 172 -11.47 -8.31 -19.48
N SER A 173 -10.41 -7.62 -19.06
CA SER A 173 -9.55 -6.85 -19.97
C SER A 173 -8.76 -7.78 -20.90
N ALA A 174 -8.92 -7.62 -22.20
CA ALA A 174 -8.18 -8.40 -23.20
C ALA A 174 -6.66 -8.21 -23.05
N GLN A 175 -6.21 -6.99 -22.72
CA GLN A 175 -4.80 -6.67 -22.49
C GLN A 175 -4.26 -7.35 -21.23
N PHE A 176 -5.04 -7.41 -20.15
CA PHE A 176 -4.62 -8.12 -18.94
C PHE A 176 -4.55 -9.62 -19.18
N ILE A 177 -5.53 -10.19 -19.88
CA ILE A 177 -5.55 -11.63 -20.24
C ILE A 177 -4.33 -11.98 -21.09
N GLU A 178 -4.02 -11.18 -22.11
CA GLU A 178 -2.86 -11.39 -22.96
C GLU A 178 -1.56 -11.27 -22.17
N TRP A 179 -1.43 -10.24 -21.33
CA TRP A 179 -0.29 -10.07 -20.44
C TRP A 179 -0.14 -11.27 -19.48
N ALA A 180 -1.25 -11.75 -18.90
CA ALA A 180 -1.24 -12.90 -17.97
C ALA A 180 -0.79 -14.19 -18.65
N LYS A 181 -1.20 -14.43 -19.90
CA LYS A 181 -0.72 -15.59 -20.69
C LYS A 181 0.79 -15.56 -20.92
N GLN A 182 1.32 -14.39 -21.23
CA GLN A 182 2.75 -14.19 -21.46
C GLN A 182 3.59 -14.29 -20.17
N ASN A 183 2.98 -14.04 -19.02
CA ASN A 183 3.63 -13.98 -17.70
C ASN A 183 3.05 -15.01 -16.70
N ASN A 184 2.53 -16.13 -17.19
CA ASN A 184 1.84 -17.15 -16.36
C ASN A 184 2.71 -17.72 -15.24
N TYR A 185 4.04 -17.75 -15.40
CA TYR A 185 5.00 -18.17 -14.38
C TYR A 185 4.94 -17.33 -13.09
N LEU A 186 4.47 -16.09 -13.16
CA LEU A 186 4.30 -15.23 -11.98
C LEU A 186 3.15 -15.69 -11.06
N PHE A 187 2.25 -16.52 -11.55
CA PHE A 187 1.15 -17.11 -10.78
C PHE A 187 1.46 -18.52 -10.24
N ALA A 188 2.55 -19.15 -10.73
CA ALA A 188 2.89 -20.52 -10.36
C ALA A 188 3.69 -20.66 -9.05
N GLN A 189 4.05 -19.54 -8.41
CA GLN A 189 4.88 -19.50 -7.19
C GLN A 189 4.05 -19.28 -5.90
N GLN A 190 2.78 -19.66 -5.90
CA GLN A 190 1.92 -19.58 -4.70
C GLN A 190 1.61 -20.93 -4.11
#